data_f27834da9b5c761bc6177a163e8a47c1
#
_entry.id   f27834da9b5c761bc6177a163e8a47c1
#
_cell.length_a   1.000
_cell.length_b   1.000
_cell.length_c   1.000
_cell.angle_alpha   90.00
_cell.angle_beta   90.00
_cell.angle_gamma   90.00
#
_symmetry.space_group_name_H-M   'P 1'
#
loop_
_entity.id
_entity.type
_entity.pdbx_description
1 polymer ?
#
loop_
_entity_poly.entity_id
_entity_poly.type
_entity_poly.pdbx_seq_one_letter_code
_entity_poly.pdbx_strand_id
1 'polypeptide(L)'
;MKILVINSGSSSLKFELIDMTNEKTLAKGICERVGIANPIFTYKNLVKGTKIDKQEAPMENHSIAIDLVLKTLQDKEQGVITNVDEIDAIGHRVVHGGEYYDDSVVVDDEVIKNLEDVSALAPLHNPANIMGIKVMKELLPDKKNVVVFDTAFHQSMLPEAYMYAFPYEDYTELKVRKYGFHGTSHKYVSELVREVLGKEDSKIIVCHLGNGASISAVKNGKVVDTSMGLTPLAGVMMGTRTGDADPAAALYVMEKRGLSLKEIDTRMNKKSGILGIFGESSDFRDLETAMKAGNERAKLAYDMFCYRVKLYIGAYAAAMDGVDAIALTGGIGENGNNPRETICEGLGYLGLKFDSEKNKERVSGTVELSKPDSKVKVYKVETNEELVIARDTYRLTK
;
A
#
# COMPACT_ATOMS: atom_id res chain seq x y z
N MET A 1 -14.18 12.15 -18.38
CA MET A 1 -14.70 11.00 -17.62
C MET A 1 -14.31 11.18 -16.17
N LYS A 2 -15.29 11.16 -15.26
CA LYS A 2 -15.06 11.29 -13.81
C LYS A 2 -15.18 9.92 -13.17
N ILE A 3 -14.17 9.51 -12.45
CA ILE A 3 -14.10 8.20 -11.77
C ILE A 3 -14.11 8.41 -10.26
N LEU A 4 -15.02 7.73 -9.57
CA LEU A 4 -15.06 7.67 -8.13
C LEU A 4 -14.24 6.47 -7.67
N VAL A 5 -13.13 6.73 -6.99
CA VAL A 5 -12.30 5.70 -6.37
C VAL A 5 -12.75 5.47 -4.94
N ILE A 6 -12.94 4.21 -4.56
CA ILE A 6 -13.40 3.77 -3.23
C ILE A 6 -12.40 2.77 -2.65
N ASN A 7 -12.01 2.98 -1.42
CA ASN A 7 -11.22 2.05 -0.62
C ASN A 7 -11.93 1.79 0.71
N SER A 8 -12.68 0.70 0.77
CA SER A 8 -13.49 0.29 1.94
C SER A 8 -12.66 -0.59 2.88
N GLY A 9 -12.37 -0.07 4.07
CA GLY A 9 -11.82 -0.86 5.18
C GLY A 9 -12.93 -1.33 6.13
N SER A 10 -12.59 -2.13 7.15
CA SER A 10 -13.56 -2.67 8.12
C SER A 10 -14.34 -1.61 8.89
N SER A 11 -13.73 -0.46 9.18
CA SER A 11 -14.33 0.67 9.89
C SER A 11 -13.95 2.02 9.29
N SER A 12 -13.57 2.05 8.02
CA SER A 12 -13.20 3.27 7.31
C SER A 12 -13.52 3.15 5.83
N LEU A 13 -13.72 4.32 5.19
CA LEU A 13 -13.92 4.40 3.75
C LEU A 13 -13.19 5.64 3.26
N LYS A 14 -12.16 5.45 2.43
CA LYS A 14 -11.50 6.54 1.70
C LYS A 14 -12.10 6.65 0.32
N PHE A 15 -12.15 7.86 -0.20
CA PHE A 15 -12.64 8.11 -1.55
C PHE A 15 -11.94 9.28 -2.22
N GLU A 16 -11.83 9.21 -3.54
CA GLU A 16 -11.41 10.31 -4.40
C GLU A 16 -12.25 10.34 -5.67
N LEU A 17 -12.69 11.54 -6.09
CA LEU A 17 -13.28 11.76 -7.40
C LEU A 17 -12.23 12.39 -8.31
N ILE A 18 -11.89 11.70 -9.39
CA ILE A 18 -10.81 12.07 -10.31
C ILE A 18 -11.38 12.34 -11.71
N ASP A 19 -11.01 13.47 -12.30
CA ASP A 19 -11.31 13.77 -13.70
C ASP A 19 -10.19 13.23 -14.60
N MET A 20 -10.50 12.18 -15.36
CA MET A 20 -9.54 11.51 -16.24
C MET A 20 -9.23 12.26 -17.53
N THR A 21 -9.82 13.43 -17.76
CA THR A 21 -9.41 14.29 -18.90
C THR A 21 -8.04 14.95 -18.66
N ASN A 22 -7.68 15.13 -17.41
CA ASN A 22 -6.42 15.76 -16.98
C ASN A 22 -5.80 15.09 -15.73
N GLU A 23 -6.35 13.96 -15.31
CA GLU A 23 -5.94 13.18 -14.14
C GLU A 23 -5.90 13.98 -12.82
N LYS A 24 -6.81 14.96 -12.68
CA LYS A 24 -6.89 15.78 -11.47
C LYS A 24 -7.94 15.27 -10.50
N THR A 25 -7.55 15.17 -9.25
CA THR A 25 -8.48 14.94 -8.14
C THR A 25 -9.36 16.18 -7.96
N LEU A 26 -10.67 16.01 -8.09
CA LEU A 26 -11.66 17.07 -7.86
C LEU A 26 -12.00 17.19 -6.38
N ALA A 27 -12.20 16.05 -5.72
CA ALA A 27 -12.50 15.96 -4.29
C ALA A 27 -11.96 14.68 -3.70
N LYS A 28 -11.67 14.70 -2.40
CA LYS A 28 -11.25 13.53 -1.65
C LYS A 28 -11.67 13.59 -0.19
N GLY A 29 -11.72 12.45 0.46
CA GLY A 29 -12.07 12.41 1.86
C GLY A 29 -11.95 11.02 2.48
N ILE A 30 -12.32 10.98 3.76
CA ILE A 30 -12.33 9.77 4.55
C ILE A 30 -13.49 9.78 5.53
N CYS A 31 -14.18 8.65 5.61
CA CYS A 31 -15.07 8.29 6.69
C CYS A 31 -14.30 7.39 7.65
N GLU A 32 -14.19 7.79 8.90
CA GLU A 32 -13.50 7.04 9.94
C GLU A 32 -14.50 6.56 10.99
N ARG A 33 -14.22 5.41 11.63
CA ARG A 33 -15.06 4.83 12.68
C ARG A 33 -16.47 4.46 12.19
N VAL A 34 -16.61 4.06 10.93
CA VAL A 34 -17.87 3.58 10.35
C VAL A 34 -18.35 2.35 11.14
N GLY A 35 -19.60 2.37 11.59
CA GLY A 35 -20.18 1.32 12.44
C GLY A 35 -19.67 1.32 13.89
N ILE A 36 -18.95 2.35 14.33
CA ILE A 36 -18.37 2.49 15.67
C ILE A 36 -18.83 3.84 16.26
N ALA A 37 -18.77 3.99 17.58
CA ALA A 37 -19.13 5.24 18.25
C ALA A 37 -18.27 6.44 17.77
N ASN A 38 -18.90 7.61 17.68
CA ASN A 38 -18.31 8.88 17.24
C ASN A 38 -17.63 8.78 15.86
N PRO A 39 -18.37 8.46 14.80
CA PRO A 39 -17.81 8.39 13.45
C PRO A 39 -17.47 9.79 12.94
N ILE A 40 -16.36 9.89 12.19
CA ILE A 40 -15.76 11.16 11.76
C ILE A 40 -15.73 11.21 10.25
N PHE A 41 -16.20 12.32 9.68
CA PHE A 41 -16.14 12.62 8.24
C PHE A 41 -15.15 13.75 7.97
N THR A 42 -14.25 13.52 7.02
CA THR A 42 -13.33 14.52 6.50
C THR A 42 -13.48 14.60 4.98
N TYR A 43 -13.62 15.81 4.45
CA TYR A 43 -13.80 16.05 3.03
C TYR A 43 -12.98 17.27 2.58
N LYS A 44 -12.44 17.21 1.38
CA LYS A 44 -11.74 18.34 0.74
C LYS A 44 -12.21 18.48 -0.71
N ASN A 45 -12.75 19.64 -1.04
CA ASN A 45 -13.01 20.06 -2.41
C ASN A 45 -11.76 20.77 -2.95
N LEU A 46 -11.08 20.15 -3.90
CA LEU A 46 -9.84 20.70 -4.46
C LEU A 46 -10.08 21.70 -5.59
N VAL A 47 -11.32 21.80 -6.09
CA VAL A 47 -11.73 22.78 -7.12
C VAL A 47 -12.09 24.11 -6.47
N LYS A 48 -12.92 24.10 -5.42
CA LYS A 48 -13.39 25.29 -4.70
C LYS A 48 -12.50 25.69 -3.53
N GLY A 49 -11.61 24.79 -3.07
CA GLY A 49 -10.77 25.00 -1.90
C GLY A 49 -11.52 24.87 -0.56
N THR A 50 -12.77 24.36 -0.54
CA THR A 50 -13.54 24.16 0.67
C THR A 50 -13.21 22.82 1.33
N LYS A 51 -13.50 22.71 2.64
CA LYS A 51 -13.27 21.48 3.40
C LYS A 51 -14.29 21.28 4.52
N ILE A 52 -14.54 20.01 4.84
CA ILE A 52 -15.11 19.55 6.10
C ILE A 52 -13.97 18.88 6.86
N ASP A 53 -13.65 19.36 8.05
CA ASP A 53 -12.50 18.91 8.81
C ASP A 53 -12.92 18.16 10.07
N LYS A 54 -12.79 16.83 10.06
CA LYS A 54 -13.07 15.96 11.21
C LYS A 54 -14.43 16.21 11.88
N GLN A 55 -15.47 16.34 11.08
CA GLN A 55 -16.82 16.53 11.58
C GLN A 55 -17.43 15.19 11.99
N GLU A 56 -18.06 15.13 13.17
CA GLU A 56 -18.87 14.00 13.56
C GLU A 56 -20.13 13.91 12.66
N ALA A 57 -20.37 12.74 12.08
CA ALA A 57 -21.49 12.50 11.18
C ALA A 57 -22.01 11.07 11.38
N PRO A 58 -23.35 10.82 11.36
CA PRO A 58 -23.89 9.48 11.55
C PRO A 58 -23.46 8.57 10.39
N MET A 59 -22.77 7.48 10.72
CA MET A 59 -22.29 6.46 9.77
C MET A 59 -22.35 5.07 10.42
N GLU A 60 -23.57 4.59 10.66
CA GLU A 60 -23.83 3.31 11.34
C GLU A 60 -23.34 2.11 10.53
N ASN A 61 -23.17 2.28 9.22
CA ASN A 61 -22.64 1.26 8.31
C ASN A 61 -22.05 1.90 7.03
N HIS A 62 -21.44 1.10 6.18
CA HIS A 62 -20.82 1.56 4.94
C HIS A 62 -21.83 2.13 3.93
N SER A 63 -23.06 1.63 3.90
CA SER A 63 -24.09 2.17 3.00
C SER A 63 -24.41 3.63 3.33
N ILE A 64 -24.58 3.95 4.62
CA ILE A 64 -24.82 5.32 5.09
C ILE A 64 -23.58 6.20 4.85
N ALA A 65 -22.38 5.66 5.05
CA ALA A 65 -21.14 6.39 4.78
C ALA A 65 -20.98 6.72 3.28
N ILE A 66 -21.29 5.79 2.39
CA ILE A 66 -21.24 6.01 0.94
C ILE A 66 -22.32 7.02 0.51
N ASP A 67 -23.53 6.90 1.01
CA ASP A 67 -24.62 7.86 0.76
C ASP A 67 -24.23 9.29 1.19
N LEU A 68 -23.60 9.44 2.36
CA LEU A 68 -23.06 10.72 2.84
C LEU A 68 -22.00 11.28 1.86
N VAL A 69 -21.10 10.43 1.36
CA VAL A 69 -20.10 10.82 0.35
C VAL A 69 -20.79 11.32 -0.91
N LEU A 70 -21.74 10.55 -1.47
CA LEU A 70 -22.46 10.92 -2.69
C LEU A 70 -23.26 12.22 -2.53
N LYS A 71 -23.93 12.42 -1.38
CA LYS A 71 -24.64 13.67 -1.06
C LYS A 71 -23.67 14.85 -0.95
N THR A 72 -22.53 14.67 -0.30
CA THR A 72 -21.51 15.73 -0.15
C THR A 72 -20.89 16.12 -1.50
N LEU A 73 -20.65 15.15 -2.38
CA LEU A 73 -20.15 15.43 -3.74
C LEU A 73 -21.12 16.28 -4.58
N GLN A 74 -22.44 16.20 -4.30
CA GLN A 74 -23.50 16.93 -5.00
C GLN A 74 -23.96 18.20 -4.26
N ASP A 75 -23.45 18.47 -3.06
CA ASP A 75 -23.85 19.62 -2.27
C ASP A 75 -23.58 20.94 -3.00
N LYS A 76 -24.49 21.92 -2.88
CA LYS A 76 -24.38 23.18 -3.63
C LYS A 76 -23.15 24.00 -3.25
N GLU A 77 -22.74 23.95 -1.99
CA GLU A 77 -21.60 24.72 -1.46
C GLU A 77 -20.30 23.89 -1.48
N GLN A 78 -20.38 22.66 -1.00
CA GLN A 78 -19.23 21.77 -0.82
C GLN A 78 -18.94 20.88 -2.04
N GLY A 79 -19.94 20.61 -2.87
CA GLY A 79 -19.84 19.62 -3.94
C GLY A 79 -19.04 20.06 -5.15
N VAL A 80 -18.63 19.06 -5.93
CA VAL A 80 -17.86 19.19 -7.19
C VAL A 80 -18.62 18.67 -8.41
N ILE A 81 -19.78 18.06 -8.21
CA ILE A 81 -20.73 17.62 -9.24
C ILE A 81 -22.11 18.13 -8.90
N THR A 82 -23.00 18.22 -9.90
CA THR A 82 -24.39 18.61 -9.70
C THR A 82 -25.33 17.42 -9.57
N ASN A 83 -24.93 16.28 -10.13
CA ASN A 83 -25.70 15.05 -10.18
C ASN A 83 -24.73 13.84 -10.14
N VAL A 84 -25.15 12.73 -9.52
CA VAL A 84 -24.40 11.47 -9.53
C VAL A 84 -24.19 10.90 -10.93
N ASP A 85 -24.99 11.28 -11.91
CA ASP A 85 -24.82 10.86 -13.31
C ASP A 85 -23.51 11.33 -13.91
N GLU A 86 -22.89 12.38 -13.35
CA GLU A 86 -21.58 12.84 -13.75
C GLU A 86 -20.42 11.89 -13.32
N ILE A 87 -20.69 10.92 -12.45
CA ILE A 87 -19.78 9.81 -12.15
C ILE A 87 -19.96 8.79 -13.26
N ASP A 88 -18.92 8.57 -14.04
CA ASP A 88 -18.97 7.66 -15.19
C ASP A 88 -18.72 6.19 -14.79
N ALA A 89 -17.82 5.96 -13.83
CA ALA A 89 -17.48 4.62 -13.33
C ALA A 89 -16.93 4.68 -11.92
N ILE A 90 -16.88 3.52 -11.25
CA ILE A 90 -16.37 3.35 -9.89
C ILE A 90 -15.18 2.39 -9.90
N GLY A 91 -14.05 2.82 -9.31
CA GLY A 91 -12.90 1.97 -9.07
C GLY A 91 -12.80 1.58 -7.60
N HIS A 92 -12.64 0.30 -7.32
CA HIS A 92 -12.50 -0.23 -5.96
C HIS A 92 -11.11 -0.82 -5.73
N ARG A 93 -10.47 -0.46 -4.62
CA ARG A 93 -9.34 -1.21 -4.13
C ARG A 93 -9.82 -2.48 -3.45
N VAL A 94 -9.25 -3.62 -3.85
CA VAL A 94 -9.44 -4.92 -3.20
C VAL A 94 -8.06 -5.45 -2.78
N VAL A 95 -7.97 -5.92 -1.54
CA VAL A 95 -6.65 -6.30 -1.00
C VAL A 95 -6.15 -7.59 -1.64
N HIS A 96 -7.00 -8.59 -1.85
CA HIS A 96 -6.55 -9.91 -2.30
C HIS A 96 -7.39 -10.46 -3.44
N GLY A 97 -6.75 -10.73 -4.57
CA GLY A 97 -7.36 -11.35 -5.75
C GLY A 97 -7.07 -12.84 -5.92
N GLY A 98 -6.29 -13.43 -5.01
CA GLY A 98 -5.87 -14.84 -5.11
C GLY A 98 -5.00 -15.09 -6.34
N GLU A 99 -5.12 -16.27 -6.91
CA GLU A 99 -4.55 -16.64 -8.21
C GLU A 99 -5.52 -16.40 -9.37
N TYR A 100 -6.74 -15.86 -9.09
CA TYR A 100 -7.75 -15.60 -10.12
C TYR A 100 -7.42 -14.38 -10.99
N TYR A 101 -6.70 -13.38 -10.42
CA TYR A 101 -6.52 -12.09 -11.08
C TYR A 101 -5.07 -11.64 -11.09
N ASP A 102 -4.55 -11.39 -12.27
CA ASP A 102 -3.25 -10.79 -12.56
C ASP A 102 -3.36 -9.35 -13.11
N ASP A 103 -4.59 -8.86 -13.33
CA ASP A 103 -4.93 -7.49 -13.72
C ASP A 103 -6.25 -7.06 -13.06
N SER A 104 -6.60 -5.80 -13.22
CA SER A 104 -7.87 -5.23 -12.80
C SER A 104 -9.02 -5.75 -13.68
N VAL A 105 -10.22 -5.89 -13.12
CA VAL A 105 -11.37 -6.44 -13.83
C VAL A 105 -12.66 -5.66 -13.58
N VAL A 106 -13.58 -5.66 -14.57
CA VAL A 106 -14.94 -5.17 -14.37
C VAL A 106 -15.72 -6.15 -13.52
N VAL A 107 -16.47 -5.64 -12.55
CA VAL A 107 -17.21 -6.45 -11.60
C VAL A 107 -18.45 -7.06 -12.22
N ASP A 108 -18.53 -8.38 -12.20
CA ASP A 108 -19.72 -9.18 -12.43
C ASP A 108 -19.99 -10.11 -11.22
N ASP A 109 -20.91 -11.03 -11.37
CA ASP A 109 -21.27 -11.96 -10.27
C ASP A 109 -20.20 -13.04 -10.07
N GLU A 110 -19.44 -13.41 -11.11
CA GLU A 110 -18.29 -14.31 -11.00
C GLU A 110 -17.15 -13.68 -10.21
N VAL A 111 -16.85 -12.41 -10.48
CA VAL A 111 -15.86 -11.64 -9.72
C VAL A 111 -16.22 -11.60 -8.24
N ILE A 112 -17.48 -11.33 -7.89
CA ILE A 112 -17.92 -11.31 -6.49
C ILE A 112 -17.72 -12.69 -5.85
N LYS A 113 -18.10 -13.77 -6.53
CA LYS A 113 -17.93 -15.15 -6.04
C LYS A 113 -16.45 -15.48 -5.79
N ASN A 114 -15.58 -15.15 -6.74
CA ASN A 114 -14.14 -15.38 -6.60
C ASN A 114 -13.54 -14.58 -5.44
N LEU A 115 -14.00 -13.33 -5.21
CA LEU A 115 -13.59 -12.52 -4.06
C LEU A 115 -14.05 -13.13 -2.73
N GLU A 116 -15.25 -13.70 -2.67
CA GLU A 116 -15.76 -14.42 -1.50
C GLU A 116 -14.91 -15.66 -1.22
N ASP A 117 -14.55 -16.43 -2.25
CA ASP A 117 -13.69 -17.62 -2.14
C ASP A 117 -12.32 -17.31 -1.54
N VAL A 118 -11.66 -16.25 -2.03
CA VAL A 118 -10.34 -15.85 -1.52
C VAL A 118 -10.38 -15.03 -0.23
N SER A 119 -11.56 -14.75 0.34
CA SER A 119 -11.69 -13.96 1.56
C SER A 119 -11.00 -14.60 2.77
N ALA A 120 -10.82 -15.93 2.77
CA ALA A 120 -10.04 -16.63 3.79
C ALA A 120 -8.56 -16.20 3.82
N LEU A 121 -8.00 -15.75 2.69
CA LEU A 121 -6.61 -15.24 2.60
C LEU A 121 -6.48 -13.79 3.12
N ALA A 122 -7.57 -13.02 3.16
CA ALA A 122 -7.60 -11.65 3.65
C ALA A 122 -8.86 -11.36 4.50
N PRO A 123 -9.09 -12.09 5.59
CA PRO A 123 -10.37 -12.08 6.33
C PRO A 123 -10.69 -10.73 6.99
N LEU A 124 -9.68 -9.88 7.20
CA LEU A 124 -9.86 -8.54 7.78
C LEU A 124 -10.15 -7.46 6.73
N HIS A 125 -10.00 -7.77 5.43
CA HIS A 125 -10.06 -6.77 4.37
C HIS A 125 -11.10 -7.11 3.29
N ASN A 126 -11.00 -8.28 2.65
CA ASN A 126 -11.87 -8.64 1.53
C ASN A 126 -13.37 -8.55 1.84
N PRO A 127 -13.89 -8.99 3.00
CA PRO A 127 -15.31 -8.83 3.30
C PRO A 127 -15.80 -7.38 3.27
N ALA A 128 -14.99 -6.44 3.77
CA ALA A 128 -15.31 -5.01 3.74
C ALA A 128 -15.22 -4.43 2.32
N ASN A 129 -14.23 -4.88 1.53
CA ASN A 129 -14.11 -4.48 0.12
C ASN A 129 -15.34 -4.95 -0.69
N ILE A 130 -15.74 -6.22 -0.53
CA ILE A 130 -16.92 -6.80 -1.20
C ILE A 130 -18.19 -6.04 -0.80
N MET A 131 -18.34 -5.71 0.48
CA MET A 131 -19.48 -4.92 0.95
C MET A 131 -19.53 -3.56 0.26
N GLY A 132 -18.40 -2.85 0.17
CA GLY A 132 -18.32 -1.57 -0.53
C GLY A 132 -18.72 -1.67 -2.01
N ILE A 133 -18.30 -2.73 -2.70
CA ILE A 133 -18.69 -3.01 -4.09
C ILE A 133 -20.19 -3.24 -4.20
N LYS A 134 -20.78 -4.10 -3.36
CA LYS A 134 -22.21 -4.42 -3.36
C LYS A 134 -23.04 -3.16 -3.11
N VAL A 135 -22.68 -2.34 -2.14
CA VAL A 135 -23.37 -1.07 -1.85
C VAL A 135 -23.31 -0.11 -3.04
N MET A 136 -22.15 0.01 -3.71
CA MET A 136 -22.06 0.88 -4.89
C MET A 136 -22.89 0.37 -6.06
N LYS A 137 -22.98 -0.95 -6.27
CA LYS A 137 -23.89 -1.55 -7.28
C LYS A 137 -25.37 -1.29 -6.98
N GLU A 138 -25.75 -1.21 -5.70
CA GLU A 138 -27.12 -0.89 -5.29
C GLU A 138 -27.45 0.61 -5.46
N LEU A 139 -26.54 1.50 -5.07
CA LEU A 139 -26.75 2.94 -5.12
C LEU A 139 -26.61 3.52 -6.53
N LEU A 140 -25.74 2.95 -7.36
CA LEU A 140 -25.45 3.38 -8.72
C LEU A 140 -25.46 2.18 -9.69
N PRO A 141 -26.64 1.57 -9.94
CA PRO A 141 -26.75 0.28 -10.66
C PRO A 141 -26.32 0.39 -12.11
N ASP A 142 -26.43 1.54 -12.74
CA ASP A 142 -26.07 1.76 -14.15
C ASP A 142 -24.58 2.06 -14.36
N LYS A 143 -23.80 2.19 -13.26
CA LYS A 143 -22.37 2.52 -13.36
C LYS A 143 -21.52 1.25 -13.30
N LYS A 144 -20.55 1.16 -14.21
CA LYS A 144 -19.58 0.07 -14.17
C LYS A 144 -18.70 0.19 -12.93
N ASN A 145 -18.52 -0.94 -12.23
CA ASN A 145 -17.60 -1.07 -11.11
C ASN A 145 -16.37 -1.86 -11.58
N VAL A 146 -15.18 -1.42 -11.22
CA VAL A 146 -13.91 -2.08 -11.52
C VAL A 146 -13.19 -2.37 -10.20
N VAL A 147 -12.61 -3.54 -10.07
CA VAL A 147 -11.74 -3.89 -8.94
C VAL A 147 -10.29 -3.89 -9.35
N VAL A 148 -9.45 -3.32 -8.50
CA VAL A 148 -8.00 -3.23 -8.63
C VAL A 148 -7.38 -3.89 -7.41
N PHE A 149 -6.49 -4.85 -7.62
CA PHE A 149 -5.98 -5.72 -6.57
C PHE A 149 -4.59 -5.31 -6.11
N ASP A 150 -4.36 -5.31 -4.80
CA ASP A 150 -3.00 -5.11 -4.24
C ASP A 150 -2.05 -6.26 -4.65
N THR A 151 -2.58 -7.44 -4.94
CA THR A 151 -1.80 -8.64 -5.26
C THR A 151 -1.53 -8.81 -6.75
N ALA A 152 -2.32 -8.20 -7.65
CA ALA A 152 -2.28 -8.48 -9.08
C ALA A 152 -0.91 -8.17 -9.72
N PHE A 153 -0.30 -7.04 -9.37
CA PHE A 153 1.00 -6.63 -9.92
C PHE A 153 2.12 -7.65 -9.63
N HIS A 154 1.99 -8.44 -8.57
CA HIS A 154 2.97 -9.44 -8.14
C HIS A 154 2.76 -10.81 -8.78
N GLN A 155 1.70 -11.03 -9.57
CA GLN A 155 1.41 -12.35 -10.17
C GLN A 155 2.40 -12.78 -11.24
N SER A 156 3.28 -11.88 -11.69
CA SER A 156 4.38 -12.20 -12.63
C SER A 156 5.56 -12.95 -12.01
N MET A 157 5.59 -13.13 -10.67
CA MET A 157 6.62 -13.92 -9.99
C MET A 157 6.64 -15.38 -10.48
N LEU A 158 7.84 -15.94 -10.65
CA LEU A 158 8.02 -17.35 -11.00
C LEU A 158 7.84 -18.26 -9.77
N PRO A 159 7.56 -19.55 -9.96
CA PRO A 159 7.32 -20.51 -8.88
C PRO A 159 8.41 -20.52 -7.81
N GLU A 160 9.68 -20.46 -8.20
CA GLU A 160 10.82 -20.43 -7.27
C GLU A 160 10.86 -19.18 -6.38
N ALA A 161 10.18 -18.09 -6.79
CA ALA A 161 10.10 -16.87 -6.00
C ALA A 161 8.86 -16.82 -5.11
N TYR A 162 7.72 -17.36 -5.57
CA TYR A 162 6.49 -17.26 -4.80
C TYR A 162 6.21 -18.47 -3.89
N MET A 163 6.81 -19.65 -4.13
CA MET A 163 6.55 -20.83 -3.29
C MET A 163 7.31 -20.78 -1.98
N TYR A 164 6.67 -21.26 -0.92
CA TYR A 164 7.35 -21.59 0.31
C TYR A 164 7.82 -23.05 0.29
N ALA A 165 8.88 -23.36 0.99
CA ALA A 165 9.40 -24.73 1.11
C ALA A 165 8.60 -25.54 2.17
N PHE A 166 7.27 -25.44 2.11
CA PHE A 166 6.32 -26.32 2.79
C PHE A 166 6.02 -27.55 1.93
N PRO A 167 5.35 -28.60 2.47
CA PRO A 167 4.81 -29.66 1.63
C PRO A 167 4.03 -29.13 0.43
N TYR A 168 4.21 -29.74 -0.74
CA TYR A 168 3.66 -29.22 -2.00
C TYR A 168 2.12 -29.17 -1.99
N GLU A 169 1.47 -30.07 -1.25
CA GLU A 169 0.04 -30.09 -1.04
C GLU A 169 -0.50 -28.82 -0.36
N ASP A 170 0.27 -28.14 0.49
CA ASP A 170 -0.14 -26.87 1.11
C ASP A 170 -0.32 -25.77 0.06
N TYR A 171 0.46 -25.81 -1.02
CA TYR A 171 0.25 -24.93 -2.15
C TYR A 171 -0.94 -25.38 -3.01
N THR A 172 -1.00 -26.65 -3.40
CA THR A 172 -2.01 -27.11 -4.36
C THR A 172 -3.43 -27.08 -3.80
N GLU A 173 -3.59 -27.38 -2.50
CA GLU A 173 -4.88 -27.46 -1.82
C GLU A 173 -5.28 -26.15 -1.14
N LEU A 174 -4.33 -25.51 -0.45
CA LEU A 174 -4.60 -24.34 0.39
C LEU A 174 -4.12 -23.01 -0.22
N LYS A 175 -3.47 -23.05 -1.40
CA LYS A 175 -2.93 -21.87 -2.08
C LYS A 175 -1.91 -21.09 -1.23
N VAL A 176 -1.16 -21.82 -0.39
CA VAL A 176 -0.11 -21.25 0.47
C VAL A 176 1.11 -20.91 -0.38
N ARG A 177 1.20 -19.63 -0.74
CA ARG A 177 2.29 -19.03 -1.52
C ARG A 177 2.47 -17.56 -1.15
N LYS A 178 3.54 -16.95 -1.64
CA LYS A 178 3.72 -15.50 -1.60
C LYS A 178 2.82 -14.84 -2.65
N TYR A 179 2.02 -13.86 -2.24
CA TYR A 179 1.21 -13.02 -3.13
C TYR A 179 1.76 -11.60 -3.25
N GLY A 180 2.23 -11.02 -2.14
CA GLY A 180 2.67 -9.63 -2.10
C GLY A 180 1.50 -8.65 -2.03
N PHE A 181 1.77 -7.45 -1.54
CA PHE A 181 0.77 -6.38 -1.34
C PHE A 181 1.35 -5.02 -1.70
N HIS A 182 0.56 -3.95 -1.60
CA HIS A 182 0.88 -2.61 -2.11
C HIS A 182 1.15 -2.60 -3.63
N GLY A 183 0.55 -3.53 -4.36
CA GLY A 183 0.81 -3.69 -5.81
C GLY A 183 0.52 -2.45 -6.61
N THR A 184 -0.54 -1.71 -6.29
CA THR A 184 -0.87 -0.42 -6.91
C THR A 184 0.25 0.60 -6.74
N SER A 185 0.83 0.71 -5.54
CA SER A 185 1.97 1.60 -5.28
C SER A 185 3.23 1.14 -6.00
N HIS A 186 3.56 -0.16 -5.93
CA HIS A 186 4.73 -0.72 -6.63
C HIS A 186 4.64 -0.54 -8.15
N LYS A 187 3.46 -0.74 -8.73
CA LYS A 187 3.17 -0.50 -10.15
C LYS A 187 3.42 0.96 -10.51
N TYR A 188 2.74 1.88 -9.84
CA TYR A 188 2.85 3.32 -10.10
C TYR A 188 4.29 3.82 -10.03
N VAL A 189 4.97 3.51 -8.93
CA VAL A 189 6.32 3.99 -8.67
C VAL A 189 7.33 3.40 -9.64
N SER A 190 7.22 2.11 -9.96
CA SER A 190 8.15 1.47 -10.91
C SER A 190 7.94 1.95 -12.35
N GLU A 191 6.69 2.18 -12.78
CA GLU A 191 6.38 2.75 -14.10
C GLU A 191 6.92 4.16 -14.22
N LEU A 192 6.69 5.02 -13.21
CA LEU A 192 7.20 6.39 -13.20
C LEU A 192 8.73 6.46 -13.22
N VAL A 193 9.40 5.62 -12.41
CA VAL A 193 10.88 5.57 -12.39
C VAL A 193 11.43 5.03 -13.72
N ARG A 194 10.76 4.05 -14.34
CA ARG A 194 11.13 3.53 -15.67
C ARG A 194 11.05 4.62 -16.74
N GLU A 195 10.00 5.43 -16.70
CA GLU A 195 9.83 6.58 -17.58
C GLU A 195 10.94 7.62 -17.38
N VAL A 196 11.22 7.99 -16.13
CA VAL A 196 12.30 8.96 -15.80
C VAL A 196 13.67 8.44 -16.20
N LEU A 197 13.94 7.14 -16.07
CA LEU A 197 15.18 6.50 -16.52
C LEU A 197 15.31 6.47 -18.05
N GLY A 198 14.18 6.54 -18.79
CA GLY A 198 14.15 6.34 -20.24
C GLY A 198 14.67 4.96 -20.67
N LYS A 199 14.48 3.93 -19.82
CA LYS A 199 15.07 2.60 -19.99
C LYS A 199 14.01 1.51 -19.87
N GLU A 200 13.63 0.90 -20.99
CA GLU A 200 12.68 -0.21 -21.04
C GLU A 200 13.21 -1.46 -20.32
N ASP A 201 14.46 -1.84 -20.61
CA ASP A 201 15.17 -2.95 -19.93
C ASP A 201 15.75 -2.47 -18.59
N SER A 202 14.88 -2.25 -17.62
CA SER A 202 15.20 -1.66 -16.31
C SER A 202 15.07 -2.66 -15.17
N LYS A 203 15.91 -2.48 -14.14
CA LYS A 203 15.92 -3.21 -12.88
C LYS A 203 15.71 -2.23 -11.74
N ILE A 204 14.48 -2.20 -11.20
CA ILE A 204 14.05 -1.21 -10.21
C ILE A 204 13.67 -1.90 -8.91
N ILE A 205 14.21 -1.44 -7.80
CA ILE A 205 13.76 -1.86 -6.46
C ILE A 205 12.87 -0.75 -5.91
N VAL A 206 11.61 -1.08 -5.65
CA VAL A 206 10.64 -0.15 -5.05
C VAL A 206 10.49 -0.47 -3.57
N CYS A 207 10.83 0.49 -2.72
CA CYS A 207 10.68 0.42 -1.28
C CYS A 207 9.49 1.30 -0.85
N HIS A 208 8.32 0.68 -0.69
CA HIS A 208 7.14 1.34 -0.12
C HIS A 208 7.26 1.29 1.40
N LEU A 209 7.61 2.42 2.02
CA LEU A 209 7.94 2.53 3.44
C LEU A 209 6.93 3.42 4.16
N GLY A 210 5.98 2.81 4.84
CA GLY A 210 4.97 3.46 5.67
C GLY A 210 4.81 2.72 7.00
N ASN A 211 3.66 2.88 7.66
CA ASN A 211 3.33 2.05 8.83
C ASN A 211 3.20 0.57 8.46
N GLY A 212 2.63 0.26 7.27
CA GLY A 212 2.90 -0.96 6.52
C GLY A 212 4.07 -0.70 5.56
N ALA A 213 4.97 -1.67 5.37
CA ALA A 213 6.10 -1.52 4.48
C ALA A 213 6.33 -2.79 3.66
N SER A 214 6.68 -2.60 2.38
CA SER A 214 7.05 -3.70 1.49
C SER A 214 8.09 -3.24 0.46
N ILE A 215 8.85 -4.20 -0.05
CA ILE A 215 9.85 -3.97 -1.09
C ILE A 215 9.55 -4.91 -2.24
N SER A 216 9.65 -4.43 -3.48
CA SER A 216 9.49 -5.26 -4.68
C SER A 216 10.65 -5.07 -5.63
N ALA A 217 11.10 -6.18 -6.22
CA ALA A 217 12.06 -6.24 -7.31
C ALA A 217 11.31 -6.24 -8.64
N VAL A 218 11.48 -5.19 -9.43
CA VAL A 218 10.77 -5.03 -10.71
C VAL A 218 11.79 -5.03 -11.85
N LYS A 219 11.70 -6.04 -12.71
CA LYS A 219 12.57 -6.19 -13.89
C LYS A 219 11.72 -6.05 -15.15
N ASN A 220 12.03 -5.08 -16.01
CA ASN A 220 11.33 -4.85 -17.27
C ASN A 220 9.80 -4.66 -17.06
N GLY A 221 9.40 -3.96 -15.99
CA GLY A 221 8.01 -3.72 -15.65
C GLY A 221 7.26 -4.91 -15.02
N LYS A 222 7.94 -6.04 -14.75
CA LYS A 222 7.35 -7.22 -14.10
C LYS A 222 8.02 -7.48 -12.75
N VAL A 223 7.23 -7.81 -11.74
CA VAL A 223 7.75 -8.20 -10.43
C VAL A 223 8.41 -9.56 -10.53
N VAL A 224 9.64 -9.67 -10.04
CA VAL A 224 10.37 -10.94 -9.92
C VAL A 224 10.40 -11.45 -8.50
N ASP A 225 10.29 -10.56 -7.51
CA ASP A 225 10.13 -10.92 -6.10
C ASP A 225 9.53 -9.75 -5.30
N THR A 226 8.93 -10.05 -4.15
CA THR A 226 8.39 -9.06 -3.22
C THR A 226 8.49 -9.52 -1.77
N SER A 227 8.57 -8.58 -0.83
CA SER A 227 8.86 -8.89 0.59
C SER A 227 7.66 -9.38 1.38
N MET A 228 6.45 -8.90 1.13
CA MET A 228 5.25 -9.43 1.79
C MET A 228 4.89 -10.81 1.22
N GLY A 229 4.33 -11.66 2.06
CA GLY A 229 4.13 -13.07 1.78
C GLY A 229 2.71 -13.44 1.40
N LEU A 230 2.23 -14.55 1.99
CA LEU A 230 0.83 -14.99 1.98
C LEU A 230 -0.08 -13.90 2.57
N THR A 231 0.40 -13.23 3.60
CA THR A 231 -0.26 -12.11 4.29
C THR A 231 0.67 -10.89 4.31
N PRO A 232 0.17 -9.70 4.66
CA PRO A 232 1.01 -8.51 4.79
C PRO A 232 1.93 -8.52 6.04
N LEU A 233 2.19 -9.67 6.66
CA LEU A 233 3.00 -9.82 7.87
C LEU A 233 4.49 -9.96 7.56
N ALA A 234 4.84 -10.83 6.58
CA ALA A 234 6.22 -11.12 6.20
C ALA A 234 6.95 -9.91 5.60
N GLY A 235 8.26 -9.99 5.49
CA GLY A 235 9.10 -8.99 4.87
C GLY A 235 9.82 -8.10 5.88
N VAL A 236 9.92 -6.82 5.58
CA VAL A 236 10.58 -5.85 6.46
C VAL A 236 9.79 -5.62 7.74
N MET A 237 10.49 -5.29 8.81
CA MET A 237 9.89 -4.81 10.05
C MET A 237 9.01 -3.57 9.78
N MET A 238 7.83 -3.50 10.39
CA MET A 238 6.84 -2.43 10.14
C MET A 238 6.49 -1.70 11.44
N GLY A 239 5.54 -0.79 11.41
CA GLY A 239 5.12 -0.06 12.61
C GLY A 239 4.67 -0.96 13.75
N THR A 240 3.83 -1.98 13.45
CA THR A 240 3.29 -2.91 14.46
C THR A 240 3.50 -4.38 14.12
N ARG A 241 3.98 -4.71 12.91
CA ARG A 241 4.18 -6.08 12.41
C ARG A 241 5.64 -6.48 12.52
N THR A 242 5.90 -7.74 12.85
CA THR A 242 7.26 -8.28 12.99
C THR A 242 8.09 -8.16 11.72
N GLY A 243 7.48 -8.32 10.54
CA GLY A 243 8.22 -8.74 9.36
C GLY A 243 8.73 -10.18 9.51
N ASP A 244 9.81 -10.49 8.80
CA ASP A 244 10.41 -11.83 8.83
C ASP A 244 10.93 -12.18 10.24
N ALA A 245 10.52 -13.35 10.70
CA ALA A 245 10.96 -13.96 11.92
C ALA A 245 11.09 -15.48 11.69
N ASP A 246 11.93 -16.15 12.47
CA ASP A 246 11.96 -17.60 12.51
C ASP A 246 10.58 -18.11 12.97
N PRO A 247 9.89 -18.97 12.17
CA PRO A 247 8.62 -19.55 12.57
C PRO A 247 8.67 -20.27 13.92
N ALA A 248 9.79 -20.93 14.24
CA ALA A 248 9.98 -21.60 15.52
C ALA A 248 10.03 -20.62 16.69
N ALA A 249 10.51 -19.39 16.48
CA ALA A 249 10.49 -18.36 17.52
C ALA A 249 9.05 -17.96 17.90
N ALA A 250 8.13 -17.89 16.93
CA ALA A 250 6.71 -17.63 17.21
C ALA A 250 6.07 -18.76 18.01
N LEU A 251 6.32 -20.03 17.63
CA LEU A 251 5.85 -21.21 18.35
C LEU A 251 6.41 -21.27 19.76
N TYR A 252 7.71 -20.99 19.94
CA TYR A 252 8.36 -20.93 21.24
C TYR A 252 7.73 -19.89 22.19
N VAL A 253 7.51 -18.68 21.68
CA VAL A 253 6.85 -17.61 22.46
C VAL A 253 5.42 -18.02 22.83
N MET A 254 4.69 -18.62 21.88
CA MET A 254 3.34 -19.13 22.11
C MET A 254 3.30 -20.13 23.26
N GLU A 255 4.18 -21.14 23.21
CA GLU A 255 4.32 -22.17 24.27
C GLU A 255 4.69 -21.57 25.62
N LYS A 256 5.79 -20.77 25.68
CA LYS A 256 6.31 -20.23 26.93
C LYS A 256 5.40 -19.22 27.62
N ARG A 257 4.52 -18.58 26.87
CA ARG A 257 3.54 -17.59 27.38
C ARG A 257 2.13 -18.15 27.49
N GLY A 258 1.88 -19.39 27.06
CA GLY A 258 0.55 -20.01 27.06
C GLY A 258 -0.44 -19.28 26.13
N LEU A 259 0.03 -18.78 24.97
CA LEU A 259 -0.81 -18.00 24.06
C LEU A 259 -1.60 -18.92 23.11
N SER A 260 -2.84 -18.54 22.83
CA SER A 260 -3.65 -19.12 21.75
C SER A 260 -3.13 -18.65 20.38
N LEU A 261 -3.55 -19.33 19.30
CA LEU A 261 -3.24 -18.93 17.91
C LEU A 261 -3.65 -17.49 17.62
N LYS A 262 -4.80 -17.05 18.12
CA LYS A 262 -5.31 -15.69 17.95
C LYS A 262 -4.45 -14.66 18.68
N GLU A 263 -3.93 -15.01 19.83
CA GLU A 263 -3.09 -14.10 20.62
C GLU A 263 -1.69 -13.96 20.03
N ILE A 264 -1.09 -15.05 19.52
CA ILE A 264 0.20 -14.95 18.83
C ILE A 264 0.06 -14.20 17.51
N ASP A 265 -0.99 -14.44 16.73
CA ASP A 265 -1.30 -13.65 15.53
C ASP A 265 -1.44 -12.16 15.84
N THR A 266 -2.24 -11.82 16.85
CA THR A 266 -2.40 -10.44 17.30
C THR A 266 -1.06 -9.83 17.74
N ARG A 267 -0.22 -10.61 18.42
CA ARG A 267 1.10 -10.16 18.88
C ARG A 267 2.00 -9.82 17.68
N MET A 268 2.06 -10.70 16.68
CA MET A 268 2.90 -10.51 15.50
C MET A 268 2.41 -9.36 14.60
N ASN A 269 1.11 -9.18 14.48
CA ASN A 269 0.52 -8.18 13.59
C ASN A 269 0.32 -6.79 14.22
N LYS A 270 0.06 -6.70 15.55
CA LYS A 270 -0.41 -5.46 16.20
C LYS A 270 0.44 -4.99 17.38
N LYS A 271 1.38 -5.83 17.89
CA LYS A 271 2.15 -5.54 19.10
C LYS A 271 3.65 -5.72 18.91
N SER A 272 4.11 -5.86 17.68
CA SER A 272 5.50 -6.09 17.29
C SER A 272 6.05 -4.92 16.48
N GLY A 273 7.04 -5.16 15.66
CA GLY A 273 7.65 -4.13 14.84
C GLY A 273 8.27 -2.99 15.65
N ILE A 274 8.19 -1.78 15.13
CA ILE A 274 8.68 -0.56 15.79
C ILE A 274 8.05 -0.43 17.18
N LEU A 275 6.71 -0.56 17.28
CA LEU A 275 6.00 -0.52 18.57
C LEU A 275 6.54 -1.55 19.55
N GLY A 276 6.79 -2.77 19.10
CA GLY A 276 7.25 -3.87 19.97
C GLY A 276 8.65 -3.64 20.52
N ILE A 277 9.56 -3.06 19.76
CA ILE A 277 10.94 -2.76 20.15
C ILE A 277 11.01 -1.44 20.92
N PHE A 278 10.46 -0.37 20.38
CA PHE A 278 10.45 0.96 21.01
C PHE A 278 9.57 0.97 22.26
N GLY A 279 8.36 0.45 22.19
CA GLY A 279 7.46 0.27 23.34
C GLY A 279 6.46 1.41 23.56
N GLU A 280 6.60 2.55 22.89
CA GLU A 280 5.78 3.75 23.11
C GLU A 280 4.85 4.07 21.94
N SER A 281 5.36 4.00 20.71
CA SER A 281 4.61 4.38 19.51
C SER A 281 5.04 3.54 18.30
N SER A 282 4.14 3.38 17.33
CA SER A 282 4.46 2.85 15.99
C SER A 282 4.75 3.95 14.97
N ASP A 283 4.56 5.22 15.34
CA ASP A 283 4.80 6.37 14.45
C ASP A 283 6.29 6.66 14.34
N PHE A 284 6.78 6.70 13.13
CA PHE A 284 8.21 6.91 12.86
C PHE A 284 8.69 8.30 13.29
N ARG A 285 7.79 9.30 13.36
CA ARG A 285 8.10 10.65 13.84
C ARG A 285 8.36 10.67 15.34
N ASP A 286 7.56 9.93 16.11
CA ASP A 286 7.75 9.76 17.55
C ASP A 286 9.06 9.01 17.82
N LEU A 287 9.33 7.96 17.02
CA LEU A 287 10.58 7.19 17.06
C LEU A 287 11.81 8.09 16.85
N GLU A 288 11.83 8.91 15.80
CA GLU A 288 12.95 9.83 15.54
C GLU A 288 13.09 10.87 16.63
N THR A 289 11.99 11.37 17.20
CA THR A 289 12.01 12.32 18.31
C THR A 289 12.61 11.70 19.56
N ALA A 290 12.19 10.51 19.94
CA ALA A 290 12.72 9.79 21.08
C ALA A 290 14.21 9.40 20.89
N MET A 291 14.59 8.98 19.68
CA MET A 291 15.99 8.69 19.34
C MET A 291 16.89 9.93 19.54
N LYS A 292 16.45 11.11 19.07
CA LYS A 292 17.19 12.37 19.27
C LYS A 292 17.29 12.78 20.76
N ALA A 293 16.32 12.36 21.57
CA ALA A 293 16.34 12.53 23.03
C ALA A 293 17.20 11.50 23.77
N GLY A 294 17.87 10.58 23.06
CA GLY A 294 18.77 9.59 23.64
C GLY A 294 18.09 8.28 24.05
N ASN A 295 16.86 7.98 23.61
CA ASN A 295 16.21 6.72 23.90
C ASN A 295 16.87 5.57 23.10
N GLU A 296 17.55 4.66 23.80
CA GLU A 296 18.31 3.57 23.19
C GLU A 296 17.41 2.55 22.47
N ARG A 297 16.19 2.30 22.98
CA ARG A 297 15.24 1.39 22.33
C ARG A 297 14.68 2.00 21.04
N ALA A 298 14.46 3.32 21.01
CA ALA A 298 14.09 4.03 19.80
C ALA A 298 15.20 3.92 18.75
N LYS A 299 16.46 4.14 19.15
CA LYS A 299 17.62 3.97 18.26
C LYS A 299 17.73 2.54 17.72
N LEU A 300 17.56 1.54 18.59
CA LEU A 300 17.57 0.14 18.18
C LEU A 300 16.46 -0.16 17.15
N ALA A 301 15.23 0.28 17.41
CA ALA A 301 14.10 0.06 16.48
C ALA A 301 14.34 0.73 15.13
N TYR A 302 14.87 1.94 15.11
CA TYR A 302 15.25 2.66 13.90
C TYR A 302 16.34 1.91 13.11
N ASP A 303 17.40 1.48 13.77
CA ASP A 303 18.50 0.76 13.15
C ASP A 303 18.03 -0.58 12.57
N MET A 304 17.20 -1.32 13.31
CA MET A 304 16.60 -2.58 12.87
C MET A 304 15.77 -2.37 11.60
N PHE A 305 14.95 -1.32 11.55
CA PHE A 305 14.13 -1.00 10.38
C PHE A 305 15.01 -0.72 9.14
N CYS A 306 15.94 0.22 9.26
CA CYS A 306 16.83 0.60 8.15
C CYS A 306 17.71 -0.58 7.68
N TYR A 307 18.20 -1.39 8.62
CA TYR A 307 18.98 -2.58 8.34
C TYR A 307 18.19 -3.62 7.52
N ARG A 308 16.94 -3.90 7.92
CA ARG A 308 16.08 -4.85 7.18
C ARG A 308 15.76 -4.37 5.77
N VAL A 309 15.47 -3.10 5.59
CA VAL A 309 15.26 -2.51 4.25
C VAL A 309 16.51 -2.68 3.39
N LYS A 310 17.70 -2.38 3.94
CA LYS A 310 18.99 -2.54 3.24
C LYS A 310 19.24 -3.99 2.81
N LEU A 311 18.95 -4.97 3.67
CA LEU A 311 19.10 -6.39 3.34
C LEU A 311 18.22 -6.79 2.16
N TYR A 312 16.96 -6.34 2.12
CA TYR A 312 16.06 -6.61 1.00
C TYR A 312 16.54 -5.96 -0.29
N ILE A 313 17.07 -4.74 -0.24
CA ILE A 313 17.67 -4.11 -1.43
C ILE A 313 18.82 -4.96 -1.97
N GLY A 314 19.70 -5.45 -1.10
CA GLY A 314 20.82 -6.33 -1.49
C GLY A 314 20.33 -7.67 -2.09
N ALA A 315 19.35 -8.32 -1.45
CA ALA A 315 18.77 -9.57 -1.94
C ALA A 315 18.09 -9.39 -3.31
N TYR A 316 17.37 -8.30 -3.51
CA TYR A 316 16.67 -8.03 -4.76
C TYR A 316 17.59 -7.55 -5.89
N ALA A 317 18.68 -6.87 -5.56
CA ALA A 317 19.74 -6.62 -6.53
C ALA A 317 20.37 -7.94 -7.03
N ALA A 318 20.54 -8.93 -6.14
CA ALA A 318 21.00 -10.28 -6.53
C ALA A 318 19.95 -11.02 -7.37
N ALA A 319 18.67 -11.00 -6.99
CA ALA A 319 17.57 -11.67 -7.70
C ALA A 319 17.40 -11.16 -9.14
N MET A 320 17.70 -9.88 -9.39
CA MET A 320 17.63 -9.27 -10.71
C MET A 320 18.95 -9.29 -11.50
N ASP A 321 20.05 -9.80 -10.91
CA ASP A 321 21.40 -9.69 -11.46
C ASP A 321 21.80 -8.21 -11.70
N GLY A 322 21.69 -7.40 -10.64
CA GLY A 322 21.97 -5.97 -10.64
C GLY A 322 20.75 -5.09 -10.39
N VAL A 323 20.98 -3.78 -10.34
CA VAL A 323 19.95 -2.77 -10.12
C VAL A 323 20.31 -1.49 -10.87
N ASP A 324 19.31 -0.85 -11.50
CA ASP A 324 19.47 0.45 -12.16
C ASP A 324 18.98 1.60 -11.24
N ALA A 325 17.89 1.36 -10.51
CA ALA A 325 17.33 2.36 -9.62
C ALA A 325 16.70 1.75 -8.36
N ILE A 326 16.74 2.54 -7.28
CA ILE A 326 16.03 2.31 -6.02
C ILE A 326 15.04 3.46 -5.83
N ALA A 327 13.77 3.14 -5.67
CA ALA A 327 12.71 4.11 -5.42
C ALA A 327 12.24 4.00 -3.97
N LEU A 328 12.24 5.12 -3.25
CA LEU A 328 11.81 5.24 -1.86
C LEU A 328 10.50 6.02 -1.83
N THR A 329 9.42 5.36 -1.38
CA THR A 329 8.05 5.89 -1.38
C THR A 329 7.31 5.51 -0.10
N GLY A 330 6.04 5.91 0.02
CA GLY A 330 5.27 5.80 1.25
C GLY A 330 5.71 6.82 2.29
N GLY A 331 4.94 6.98 3.36
CA GLY A 331 5.11 8.10 4.30
C GLY A 331 6.52 8.28 4.85
N ILE A 332 7.24 7.19 5.15
CA ILE A 332 8.63 7.21 5.61
C ILE A 332 9.58 7.48 4.44
N GLY A 333 9.39 6.79 3.30
CA GLY A 333 10.22 6.96 2.11
C GLY A 333 10.13 8.37 1.51
N GLU A 334 8.95 8.97 1.52
CA GLU A 334 8.70 10.31 0.99
C GLU A 334 9.19 11.44 1.90
N ASN A 335 9.00 11.30 3.23
CA ASN A 335 9.21 12.40 4.17
C ASN A 335 10.42 12.22 5.10
N GLY A 336 10.97 11.00 5.20
CA GLY A 336 12.07 10.68 6.12
C GLY A 336 13.45 10.90 5.50
N ASN A 337 14.08 12.07 5.69
CA ASN A 337 15.43 12.31 5.18
C ASN A 337 16.47 11.36 5.82
N ASN A 338 16.42 11.21 7.14
CA ASN A 338 17.36 10.34 7.87
C ASN A 338 17.25 8.86 7.47
N PRO A 339 16.05 8.23 7.45
CA PRO A 339 15.94 6.84 7.04
C PRO A 339 16.39 6.60 5.59
N ARG A 340 16.11 7.52 4.65
CA ARG A 340 16.63 7.40 3.28
C ARG A 340 18.16 7.35 3.25
N GLU A 341 18.82 8.26 3.98
CA GLU A 341 20.27 8.32 4.08
C GLU A 341 20.84 7.04 4.71
N THR A 342 20.30 6.64 5.87
CA THR A 342 20.76 5.43 6.59
C THR A 342 20.55 4.15 5.77
N ILE A 343 19.45 4.05 5.02
CA ILE A 343 19.19 2.90 4.13
C ILE A 343 20.20 2.88 2.99
N CYS A 344 20.51 4.03 2.37
CA CYS A 344 21.43 4.12 1.24
C CYS A 344 22.91 4.01 1.64
N GLU A 345 23.22 4.29 2.91
CA GLU A 345 24.56 4.11 3.45
C GLU A 345 25.01 2.64 3.37
N GLY A 346 26.19 2.41 2.81
CA GLY A 346 26.76 1.07 2.61
C GLY A 346 26.31 0.36 1.32
N LEU A 347 25.47 0.98 0.47
CA LEU A 347 25.09 0.45 -0.84
C LEU A 347 26.06 0.85 -1.96
N GLY A 348 27.19 1.47 -1.63
CA GLY A 348 28.21 1.87 -2.61
C GLY A 348 28.78 0.72 -3.46
N TYR A 349 28.76 -0.51 -2.94
CA TYR A 349 29.18 -1.70 -3.69
C TYR A 349 28.28 -1.98 -4.91
N LEU A 350 27.03 -1.51 -4.91
CA LEU A 350 26.14 -1.55 -6.07
C LEU A 350 26.48 -0.45 -7.11
N GLY A 351 27.37 0.47 -6.77
CA GLY A 351 27.70 1.64 -7.60
C GLY A 351 26.82 2.86 -7.28
N LEU A 352 26.10 2.83 -6.15
CA LEU A 352 25.30 3.95 -5.67
C LEU A 352 26.19 5.03 -5.04
N LYS A 353 25.96 6.29 -5.41
CA LYS A 353 26.52 7.48 -4.78
C LYS A 353 25.36 8.39 -4.35
N PHE A 354 25.00 8.31 -3.09
CA PHE A 354 23.89 9.08 -2.53
C PHE A 354 24.27 10.56 -2.39
N ASP A 355 23.30 11.46 -2.62
CA ASP A 355 23.46 12.91 -2.46
C ASP A 355 22.75 13.39 -1.19
N SER A 356 23.50 13.43 -0.07
CA SER A 356 22.99 13.83 1.24
C SER A 356 22.51 15.29 1.27
N GLU A 357 23.08 16.19 0.47
CA GLU A 357 22.63 17.57 0.44
C GLU A 357 21.28 17.70 -0.25
N LYS A 358 21.13 17.07 -1.42
CA LYS A 358 19.87 17.05 -2.15
C LYS A 358 18.76 16.34 -1.36
N ASN A 359 19.10 15.32 -0.57
CA ASN A 359 18.17 14.63 0.31
C ASN A 359 17.54 15.52 1.39
N LYS A 360 18.18 16.62 1.79
CA LYS A 360 17.67 17.58 2.78
C LYS A 360 16.64 18.55 2.18
N GLU A 361 16.60 18.68 0.87
CA GLU A 361 15.69 19.60 0.20
C GLU A 361 14.24 19.12 0.32
N ARG A 362 13.33 20.05 0.63
CA ARG A 362 11.89 19.77 0.69
C ARG A 362 11.24 20.02 -0.66
N VAL A 363 11.48 19.13 -1.59
CA VAL A 363 10.88 19.18 -2.94
C VAL A 363 9.78 18.11 -3.04
N SER A 364 8.61 18.47 -3.57
CA SER A 364 7.51 17.53 -3.86
C SER A 364 7.75 16.77 -5.17
N GLY A 365 7.00 15.68 -5.35
CA GLY A 365 7.04 14.86 -6.56
C GLY A 365 8.22 13.89 -6.59
N THR A 366 8.61 13.52 -7.81
CA THR A 366 9.74 12.59 -8.05
C THR A 366 11.05 13.34 -8.06
N VAL A 367 11.95 12.98 -7.14
CA VAL A 367 13.26 13.65 -6.97
C VAL A 367 14.37 12.62 -6.99
N GLU A 368 15.35 12.80 -7.89
CA GLU A 368 16.58 12.00 -7.89
C GLU A 368 17.48 12.44 -6.72
N LEU A 369 17.89 11.47 -5.89
CA LEU A 369 18.73 11.64 -4.70
C LEU A 369 20.13 11.05 -4.86
N SER A 370 20.54 10.74 -6.09
CA SER A 370 21.88 10.24 -6.41
C SER A 370 22.72 11.32 -7.05
N LYS A 371 24.05 11.24 -6.85
CA LYS A 371 25.01 12.11 -7.54
C LYS A 371 25.01 11.83 -9.06
N PRO A 372 25.37 12.79 -9.90
CA PRO A 372 25.33 12.63 -11.37
C PRO A 372 26.12 11.44 -11.89
N ASP A 373 27.25 11.10 -11.26
CA ASP A 373 28.13 9.99 -11.61
C ASP A 373 27.78 8.67 -10.92
N SER A 374 26.63 8.59 -10.24
CA SER A 374 26.12 7.36 -9.65
C SER A 374 25.66 6.40 -10.74
N LYS A 375 26.10 5.15 -10.68
CA LYS A 375 25.64 4.08 -11.59
C LYS A 375 24.23 3.65 -11.28
N VAL A 376 23.91 3.47 -9.98
CA VAL A 376 22.57 3.16 -9.49
C VAL A 376 21.91 4.47 -9.06
N LYS A 377 20.74 4.74 -9.61
CA LYS A 377 19.95 5.93 -9.27
C LYS A 377 19.10 5.70 -8.03
N VAL A 378 18.88 6.75 -7.23
CA VAL A 378 17.95 6.73 -6.11
C VAL A 378 16.93 7.83 -6.30
N TYR A 379 15.66 7.47 -6.16
CA TYR A 379 14.55 8.41 -6.26
C TYR A 379 13.71 8.42 -4.99
N LYS A 380 13.35 9.62 -4.54
CA LYS A 380 12.17 9.82 -3.71
C LYS A 380 10.98 9.97 -4.66
N VAL A 381 9.92 9.21 -4.44
CA VAL A 381 8.72 9.22 -5.29
C VAL A 381 7.48 9.34 -4.42
N GLU A 382 6.61 10.30 -4.70
CA GLU A 382 5.28 10.36 -4.08
C GLU A 382 4.36 9.36 -4.79
N THR A 383 3.85 8.38 -4.03
CA THR A 383 2.91 7.40 -4.61
C THR A 383 1.51 7.97 -4.78
N ASN A 384 0.78 7.46 -5.77
CA ASN A 384 -0.61 7.84 -6.02
C ASN A 384 -1.41 6.59 -6.41
N GLU A 385 -1.84 5.84 -5.40
CA GLU A 385 -2.57 4.58 -5.58
C GLU A 385 -3.96 4.81 -6.15
N GLU A 386 -4.63 5.90 -5.76
CA GLU A 386 -5.96 6.26 -6.24
C GLU A 386 -5.95 6.58 -7.74
N LEU A 387 -4.88 7.19 -8.23
CA LEU A 387 -4.71 7.44 -9.67
C LEU A 387 -4.53 6.15 -10.47
N VAL A 388 -3.82 5.16 -9.94
CA VAL A 388 -3.71 3.83 -10.59
C VAL A 388 -5.07 3.18 -10.71
N ILE A 389 -5.87 3.20 -9.64
CA ILE A 389 -7.22 2.65 -9.63
C ILE A 389 -8.09 3.38 -10.68
N ALA A 390 -7.99 4.71 -10.74
CA ALA A 390 -8.73 5.50 -11.72
C ALA A 390 -8.29 5.21 -13.16
N ARG A 391 -6.99 5.07 -13.43
CA ARG A 391 -6.44 4.72 -14.77
C ARG A 391 -6.91 3.35 -15.23
N ASP A 392 -6.84 2.34 -14.37
CA ASP A 392 -7.32 0.99 -14.69
C ASP A 392 -8.84 0.96 -14.88
N THR A 393 -9.60 1.70 -14.06
CA THR A 393 -11.04 1.86 -14.23
C THR A 393 -11.37 2.53 -15.56
N TYR A 394 -10.67 3.62 -15.91
CA TYR A 394 -10.83 4.30 -17.21
C TYR A 394 -10.54 3.36 -18.38
N ARG A 395 -9.43 2.62 -18.33
CA ARG A 395 -9.01 1.66 -19.36
C ARG A 395 -10.08 0.59 -19.64
N LEU A 396 -10.72 0.09 -18.58
CA LEU A 396 -11.68 -1.04 -18.66
C LEU A 396 -13.14 -0.60 -18.92
N THR A 397 -13.45 0.70 -18.81
CA THR A 397 -14.83 1.18 -18.92
C THR A 397 -15.07 2.14 -20.10
N LYS A 398 -13.99 2.56 -20.76
CA LYS A 398 -13.99 3.42 -21.94
C LYS A 398 -14.63 2.75 -23.18
#